data_61a3903e178c963fc49c9b4c646ad309
#
_entry.id   61a3903e178c963fc49c9b4c646ad309
#
_cell.length_a   1.000
_cell.length_b   1.000
_cell.length_c   1.000
_cell.angle_alpha   90.00
_cell.angle_beta   90.00
_cell.angle_gamma   90.00
#
_symmetry.space_group_name_H-M   'P 1'
#
loop_
_entity.id
_entity.type
_entity.pdbx_description
1 polymer ?
#
loop_
_entity_poly.entity_id
_entity_poly.type
_entity_poly.pdbx_seq_one_letter_code
_entity_poly.pdbx_strand_id
1 'polypeptide(L)'
;PSLKNINIEKNKKIKDRSGIEREFDIYWEFEIGGHTYRSVIECKDYSSPVSIEKIDAFIGKTNDIPGLKLIYATRTGYQSGAKIKAEQHNIQLLVIRDQQEQDWVDEDGTPYLKTIHFKMIAKTLPQIISFNTDIDKQWFQSQETYTEEMIFN
;
A
#
# COMPACT_ATOMS: atom_id res chain seq x y z
N PRO A 1 -16.51 12.88 -6.65
CA PRO A 1 -17.03 11.51 -6.64
C PRO A 1 -16.43 10.75 -5.48
N SER A 2 -17.29 10.26 -4.56
CA SER A 2 -16.85 9.45 -3.43
C SER A 2 -16.56 8.03 -3.90
N LEU A 3 -15.42 7.47 -3.51
CA LEU A 3 -15.14 6.03 -3.62
C LEU A 3 -16.22 5.27 -2.83
N LYS A 4 -16.91 4.37 -3.52
CA LYS A 4 -17.89 3.48 -2.90
C LYS A 4 -17.35 2.04 -2.97
N ASN A 5 -17.58 1.29 -1.88
CA ASN A 5 -17.38 -0.16 -1.84
C ASN A 5 -15.98 -0.63 -2.25
N ILE A 6 -14.96 -0.26 -1.45
CA ILE A 6 -13.64 -0.88 -1.60
C ILE A 6 -13.71 -2.27 -0.97
N ASN A 7 -13.53 -3.31 -1.79
CA ASN A 7 -13.41 -4.70 -1.35
C ASN A 7 -11.96 -5.16 -1.53
N ILE A 8 -11.31 -5.62 -0.47
CA ILE A 8 -9.92 -6.11 -0.49
C ILE A 8 -9.92 -7.56 -0.03
N GLU A 9 -9.35 -8.44 -0.85
CA GLU A 9 -9.25 -9.88 -0.58
C GLU A 9 -7.79 -10.35 -0.69
N LYS A 10 -7.39 -11.27 0.20
CA LYS A 10 -6.10 -11.97 0.14
C LYS A 10 -6.31 -13.34 -0.52
N ASN A 11 -5.28 -13.83 -1.21
CA ASN A 11 -5.25 -15.14 -1.87
C ASN A 11 -6.48 -15.37 -2.77
N LYS A 12 -6.82 -14.33 -3.53
CA LYS A 12 -8.00 -14.35 -4.42
C LYS A 12 -7.76 -15.26 -5.61
N LYS A 13 -8.68 -16.19 -5.82
CA LYS A 13 -8.71 -17.02 -7.03
C LYS A 13 -9.64 -16.41 -8.06
N ILE A 14 -9.12 -16.20 -9.25
CA ILE A 14 -9.85 -15.67 -10.40
C ILE A 14 -9.72 -16.68 -11.54
N LYS A 15 -10.85 -17.05 -12.15
CA LYS A 15 -10.84 -17.91 -13.33
C LYS A 15 -10.44 -17.12 -14.57
N ASP A 16 -9.46 -17.63 -15.30
CA ASP A 16 -9.12 -17.13 -16.62
C ASP A 16 -10.15 -17.58 -17.68
N ARG A 17 -9.98 -17.15 -18.92
CA ARG A 17 -10.90 -17.51 -20.03
C ARG A 17 -10.96 -19.01 -20.29
N SER A 18 -9.93 -19.75 -19.94
CA SER A 18 -9.87 -21.21 -20.08
C SER A 18 -10.53 -21.95 -18.89
N GLY A 19 -11.00 -21.22 -17.88
CA GLY A 19 -11.59 -21.79 -16.67
C GLY A 19 -10.56 -22.20 -15.61
N ILE A 20 -9.27 -21.93 -15.84
CA ILE A 20 -8.20 -22.24 -14.88
C ILE A 20 -8.20 -21.18 -13.78
N GLU A 21 -8.15 -21.61 -12.53
CA GLU A 21 -8.03 -20.72 -11.39
C GLU A 21 -6.59 -20.18 -11.26
N ARG A 22 -6.48 -18.86 -11.23
CA ARG A 22 -5.24 -18.13 -10.97
C ARG A 22 -5.35 -17.44 -9.63
N GLU A 23 -4.45 -17.77 -8.71
CA GLU A 23 -4.42 -17.17 -7.37
C GLU A 23 -3.51 -15.95 -7.36
N PHE A 24 -3.99 -14.86 -6.74
CA PHE A 24 -3.26 -13.60 -6.55
C PHE A 24 -3.16 -13.31 -5.06
N ASP A 25 -2.00 -12.81 -4.62
CA ASP A 25 -1.73 -12.57 -3.20
C ASP A 25 -2.66 -11.53 -2.60
N ILE A 26 -2.91 -10.43 -3.35
CA ILE A 26 -3.88 -9.39 -2.97
C ILE A 26 -4.71 -9.02 -4.20
N TYR A 27 -6.01 -8.87 -3.97
CA TYR A 27 -6.98 -8.36 -4.93
C TYR A 27 -7.77 -7.24 -4.30
N TRP A 28 -8.08 -6.19 -5.06
CA TRP A 28 -9.11 -5.24 -4.67
C TRP A 28 -9.89 -4.75 -5.85
N GLU A 29 -11.12 -4.35 -5.55
CA GLU A 29 -11.99 -3.67 -6.49
C GLU A 29 -12.71 -2.50 -5.84
N PHE A 30 -13.07 -1.53 -6.64
CA PHE A 30 -13.88 -0.39 -6.25
C PHE A 30 -14.68 0.12 -7.44
N GLU A 31 -15.72 0.90 -7.15
CA GLU A 31 -16.58 1.50 -8.17
C GLU A 31 -16.46 3.02 -8.20
N ILE A 32 -16.29 3.58 -9.39
CA ILE A 32 -16.35 5.02 -9.65
C ILE A 32 -17.18 5.25 -10.93
N GLY A 33 -18.19 6.13 -10.85
CA GLY A 33 -18.98 6.53 -12.02
C GLY A 33 -19.70 5.38 -12.71
N GLY A 34 -20.06 4.32 -11.97
CA GLY A 34 -20.69 3.12 -12.52
C GLY A 34 -19.73 2.14 -13.20
N HIS A 35 -18.43 2.35 -13.07
CA HIS A 35 -17.40 1.45 -13.58
C HIS A 35 -16.67 0.75 -12.45
N THR A 36 -16.49 -0.57 -12.58
CA THR A 36 -15.70 -1.39 -11.63
C THR A 36 -14.24 -1.43 -12.06
N TYR A 37 -13.37 -1.04 -11.16
CA TYR A 37 -11.91 -1.09 -11.31
C TYR A 37 -11.37 -2.24 -10.47
N ARG A 38 -10.65 -3.17 -11.10
CA ARG A 38 -10.08 -4.36 -10.46
C ARG A 38 -8.57 -4.32 -10.53
N SER A 39 -7.92 -4.65 -9.42
CA SER A 39 -6.47 -4.64 -9.31
C SER A 39 -5.97 -5.90 -8.61
N VAL A 40 -4.83 -6.40 -9.02
CA VAL A 40 -4.14 -7.51 -8.37
C VAL A 40 -2.70 -7.15 -8.05
N ILE A 41 -2.21 -7.62 -6.89
CA ILE A 41 -0.79 -7.57 -6.57
C ILE A 41 -0.28 -9.01 -6.46
N GLU A 42 0.83 -9.26 -7.12
CA GLU A 42 1.70 -10.41 -6.90
C GLU A 42 2.86 -9.97 -6.01
N CYS A 43 3.02 -10.59 -4.85
CA CYS A 43 4.07 -10.29 -3.88
C CYS A 43 5.12 -11.38 -3.90
N LYS A 44 6.40 -11.01 -4.05
CA LYS A 44 7.50 -11.97 -4.05
C LYS A 44 8.65 -11.49 -3.17
N ASP A 45 9.05 -12.34 -2.24
CA ASP A 45 10.21 -12.12 -1.37
C ASP A 45 11.38 -12.96 -1.86
N TYR A 46 12.08 -12.45 -2.86
CA TYR A 46 13.29 -13.06 -3.41
C TYR A 46 14.54 -12.51 -2.72
N SER A 47 15.63 -13.28 -2.74
CA SER A 47 16.94 -12.85 -2.25
C SER A 47 17.71 -11.97 -3.25
N SER A 48 17.23 -11.87 -4.49
CA SER A 48 17.86 -11.10 -5.58
C SER A 48 16.82 -10.30 -6.36
N PRO A 49 17.23 -9.24 -7.09
CA PRO A 49 16.32 -8.45 -7.91
C PRO A 49 15.54 -9.29 -8.93
N VAL A 50 14.26 -8.99 -9.08
CA VAL A 50 13.34 -9.70 -9.98
C VAL A 50 13.84 -9.62 -11.41
N SER A 51 13.96 -10.77 -12.06
CA SER A 51 14.40 -10.89 -13.45
C SER A 51 13.23 -10.76 -14.44
N ILE A 52 13.55 -10.59 -15.73
CA ILE A 52 12.57 -10.47 -16.80
C ILE A 52 11.65 -11.70 -16.89
N GLU A 53 12.19 -12.92 -16.67
CA GLU A 53 11.42 -14.18 -16.75
C GLU A 53 10.31 -14.22 -15.69
N LYS A 54 10.51 -13.58 -14.53
CA LYS A 54 9.48 -13.51 -13.49
C LYS A 54 8.33 -12.59 -13.92
N ILE A 55 8.65 -11.50 -14.59
CA ILE A 55 7.63 -10.60 -15.15
C ILE A 55 6.91 -11.30 -16.32
N ASP A 56 7.62 -12.02 -17.20
CA ASP A 56 6.98 -12.80 -18.26
C ASP A 56 6.03 -13.86 -17.73
N ALA A 57 6.42 -14.55 -16.65
CA ALA A 57 5.54 -15.52 -15.97
C ALA A 57 4.28 -14.85 -15.39
N PHE A 58 4.40 -13.64 -14.83
CA PHE A 58 3.25 -12.89 -14.34
C PHE A 58 2.34 -12.40 -15.47
N ILE A 59 2.91 -11.94 -16.59
CA ILE A 59 2.15 -11.63 -17.81
C ILE A 59 1.37 -12.84 -18.28
N GLY A 60 2.03 -14.00 -18.40
CA GLY A 60 1.37 -15.25 -18.80
C GLY A 60 0.25 -15.67 -17.85
N LYS A 61 0.42 -15.42 -16.54
CA LYS A 61 -0.61 -15.69 -15.53
C LYS A 61 -1.86 -14.81 -15.70
N THR A 62 -1.69 -13.58 -16.16
CA THR A 62 -2.74 -12.55 -16.20
C THR A 62 -3.33 -12.32 -17.59
N ASN A 63 -2.67 -12.79 -18.65
CA ASN A 63 -3.02 -12.53 -20.05
C ASN A 63 -4.48 -12.84 -20.42
N ASP A 64 -5.02 -13.90 -19.84
CA ASP A 64 -6.38 -14.37 -20.09
C ASP A 64 -7.41 -13.87 -19.09
N ILE A 65 -7.06 -12.86 -18.28
CA ILE A 65 -7.97 -12.22 -17.32
C ILE A 65 -8.07 -10.72 -17.67
N PRO A 66 -9.07 -10.32 -18.44
CA PRO A 66 -9.18 -8.93 -18.89
C PRO A 66 -9.58 -7.97 -17.79
N GLY A 67 -9.16 -6.71 -17.95
CA GLY A 67 -9.61 -5.60 -17.10
C GLY A 67 -8.98 -5.59 -15.71
N LEU A 68 -7.81 -6.19 -15.51
CA LEU A 68 -7.03 -6.11 -14.30
C LEU A 68 -5.95 -5.03 -14.39
N LYS A 69 -5.84 -4.19 -13.38
CA LYS A 69 -4.63 -3.41 -13.12
C LYS A 69 -3.62 -4.33 -12.46
N LEU A 70 -2.46 -4.45 -13.06
CA LEU A 70 -1.42 -5.38 -12.64
C LEU A 70 -0.36 -4.68 -11.81
N ILE A 71 -0.05 -5.23 -10.64
CA ILE A 71 0.98 -4.71 -9.74
C ILE A 71 1.86 -5.88 -9.30
N TYR A 72 3.17 -5.67 -9.35
CA TYR A 72 4.15 -6.63 -8.88
C TYR A 72 4.97 -6.01 -7.76
N ALA A 73 5.05 -6.64 -6.61
CA ALA A 73 5.69 -6.12 -5.42
C ALA A 73 6.82 -7.04 -4.95
N THR A 74 7.97 -6.47 -4.57
CA THR A 74 9.13 -7.21 -4.05
C THR A 74 9.91 -6.35 -3.05
N ARG A 75 10.80 -6.97 -2.27
CA ARG A 75 11.73 -6.26 -1.36
C ARG A 75 13.07 -5.95 -2.03
N THR A 76 13.48 -6.72 -3.01
CA THR A 76 14.84 -6.70 -3.56
C THR A 76 15.02 -5.84 -4.81
N GLY A 77 13.93 -5.25 -5.32
CA GLY A 77 13.97 -4.45 -6.54
C GLY A 77 13.93 -5.29 -7.83
N TYR A 78 14.25 -4.66 -8.96
CA TYR A 78 14.05 -5.21 -10.30
C TYR A 78 15.27 -4.99 -11.18
N GLN A 79 15.61 -5.99 -11.98
CA GLN A 79 16.61 -5.85 -13.03
C GLN A 79 16.10 -4.92 -14.16
N SER A 80 17.01 -4.33 -14.94
CA SER A 80 16.65 -3.39 -16.01
C SER A 80 15.69 -4.00 -17.04
N GLY A 81 15.92 -5.23 -17.47
CA GLY A 81 15.04 -5.94 -18.38
C GLY A 81 13.62 -6.15 -17.82
N ALA A 82 13.51 -6.45 -16.52
CA ALA A 82 12.22 -6.59 -15.86
C ALA A 82 11.43 -5.27 -15.83
N LYS A 83 12.11 -4.14 -15.59
CA LYS A 83 11.49 -2.81 -15.61
C LYS A 83 10.94 -2.46 -16.99
N ILE A 84 11.75 -2.64 -18.04
CA ILE A 84 11.34 -2.38 -19.42
C ILE A 84 10.12 -3.24 -19.79
N LYS A 85 10.17 -4.53 -19.46
CA LYS A 85 9.08 -5.46 -19.76
C LYS A 85 7.78 -5.09 -19.02
N ALA A 86 7.89 -4.74 -17.75
CA ALA A 86 6.75 -4.32 -16.94
C ALA A 86 6.10 -3.04 -17.51
N GLU A 87 6.90 -2.06 -17.92
CA GLU A 87 6.42 -0.82 -18.54
C GLU A 87 5.65 -1.11 -19.84
N GLN A 88 6.19 -1.96 -20.72
CA GLN A 88 5.53 -2.36 -21.97
C GLN A 88 4.16 -3.00 -21.77
N HIS A 89 3.95 -3.67 -20.62
CA HIS A 89 2.70 -4.34 -20.27
C HIS A 89 1.85 -3.60 -19.23
N ASN A 90 2.18 -2.33 -18.94
CA ASN A 90 1.48 -1.50 -17.95
C ASN A 90 1.39 -2.16 -16.56
N ILE A 91 2.44 -2.90 -16.17
CA ILE A 91 2.58 -3.48 -14.83
C ILE A 91 3.24 -2.45 -13.93
N GLN A 92 2.58 -2.09 -12.85
CA GLN A 92 3.16 -1.23 -11.84
C GLN A 92 4.12 -2.03 -10.95
N LEU A 93 5.33 -1.54 -10.79
CA LEU A 93 6.35 -2.18 -9.94
C LEU A 93 6.43 -1.44 -8.60
N LEU A 94 6.39 -2.20 -7.50
CA LEU A 94 6.53 -1.68 -6.14
C LEU A 94 7.74 -2.34 -5.47
N VAL A 95 8.53 -1.53 -4.75
CA VAL A 95 9.55 -2.02 -3.83
C VAL A 95 9.07 -1.76 -2.41
N ILE A 96 8.87 -2.84 -1.65
CA ILE A 96 8.46 -2.78 -0.25
C ILE A 96 9.71 -2.73 0.61
N ARG A 97 9.85 -1.71 1.41
CA ARG A 97 10.95 -1.52 2.35
C ARG A 97 10.44 -0.93 3.65
N ASP A 98 11.25 -1.00 4.67
CA ASP A 98 10.97 -0.29 5.91
C ASP A 98 10.93 1.22 5.66
N GLN A 99 10.07 1.88 6.42
CA GLN A 99 9.86 3.31 6.33
C GLN A 99 11.13 4.07 6.76
N GLN A 100 11.44 5.13 6.05
CA GLN A 100 12.59 5.99 6.31
C GLN A 100 12.09 7.41 6.63
N GLU A 101 12.91 8.22 7.31
CA GLU A 101 12.53 9.59 7.68
C GLU A 101 12.10 10.44 6.48
N GLN A 102 12.78 10.28 5.35
CA GLN A 102 12.45 10.98 4.11
C GLN A 102 11.08 10.62 3.51
N ASP A 103 10.46 9.54 3.94
CA ASP A 103 9.12 9.17 3.46
C ASP A 103 8.00 10.04 4.09
N TRP A 104 8.34 10.81 5.11
CA TRP A 104 7.42 11.69 5.83
C TRP A 104 7.45 13.15 5.37
N VAL A 105 8.31 13.47 4.42
CA VAL A 105 8.50 14.83 3.91
C VAL A 105 8.31 14.87 2.40
N ASP A 106 7.90 16.01 1.88
CA ASP A 106 7.87 16.29 0.45
C ASP A 106 9.28 16.56 -0.12
N GLU A 107 9.36 16.88 -1.41
CA GLU A 107 10.63 17.17 -2.09
C GLU A 107 11.38 18.37 -1.49
N ASP A 108 10.67 19.28 -0.83
CA ASP A 108 11.20 20.47 -0.17
C ASP A 108 11.55 20.24 1.31
N GLY A 109 11.35 19.00 1.80
CA GLY A 109 11.59 18.62 3.19
C GLY A 109 10.46 19.00 4.15
N THR A 110 9.28 19.39 3.63
CA THR A 110 8.10 19.72 4.46
C THR A 110 7.39 18.45 4.89
N PRO A 111 7.11 18.23 6.19
CA PRO A 111 6.39 17.05 6.65
C PRO A 111 4.98 16.97 6.07
N TYR A 112 4.62 15.77 5.53
CA TYR A 112 3.26 15.51 5.05
C TYR A 112 2.22 15.57 6.18
N LEU A 113 2.62 15.23 7.40
CA LEU A 113 1.77 15.26 8.58
C LEU A 113 2.10 16.51 9.41
N LYS A 114 1.28 17.54 9.30
CA LYS A 114 1.50 18.82 9.99
C LYS A 114 0.94 18.85 11.41
N THR A 115 -0.14 18.08 11.68
CA THR A 115 -0.83 18.13 12.96
C THR A 115 -1.51 16.79 13.25
N ILE A 116 -1.32 16.28 14.47
CA ILE A 116 -2.07 15.13 15.02
C ILE A 116 -2.86 15.66 16.23
N HIS A 117 -4.18 15.49 16.20
CA HIS A 117 -5.04 15.83 17.30
C HIS A 117 -5.41 14.56 18.08
N PHE A 118 -5.08 14.52 19.37
CA PHE A 118 -5.48 13.44 20.28
C PHE A 118 -6.48 13.99 21.28
N LYS A 119 -7.66 13.35 21.41
CA LYS A 119 -8.64 13.65 22.44
C LYS A 119 -8.91 12.42 23.28
N MET A 120 -8.53 12.45 24.56
CA MET A 120 -8.79 11.38 25.51
C MET A 120 -10.00 11.73 26.37
N ILE A 121 -11.04 10.90 26.32
CA ILE A 121 -12.22 11.01 27.21
C ILE A 121 -12.22 9.83 28.16
N ALA A 122 -11.93 10.07 29.44
CA ALA A 122 -12.04 9.07 30.46
C ALA A 122 -13.45 9.11 31.06
N LYS A 123 -14.16 7.97 31.03
CA LYS A 123 -15.52 7.83 31.60
C LYS A 123 -15.53 7.51 33.11
N THR A 124 -14.38 7.16 33.66
CA THR A 124 -14.19 6.93 35.10
C THR A 124 -12.93 7.66 35.52
N LEU A 125 -12.78 7.99 36.80
CA LEU A 125 -11.57 8.62 37.34
C LEU A 125 -10.40 7.63 37.17
N PRO A 126 -9.59 7.71 36.15
CA PRO A 126 -8.41 6.86 35.98
C PRO A 126 -7.26 7.48 36.74
N GLN A 127 -6.52 6.67 37.41
CA GLN A 127 -5.17 7.04 37.83
C GLN A 127 -4.23 6.82 36.64
N ILE A 128 -4.29 7.67 35.63
CA ILE A 128 -3.27 7.68 34.57
C ILE A 128 -2.09 8.46 35.12
N ILE A 129 -1.03 7.76 35.43
CA ILE A 129 0.18 8.34 36.03
C ILE A 129 1.18 8.78 34.98
N SER A 130 1.18 8.15 33.79
CA SER A 130 2.02 8.57 32.63
C SER A 130 1.48 8.02 31.33
N PHE A 131 1.71 8.76 30.27
CA PHE A 131 1.48 8.35 28.89
C PHE A 131 2.79 8.52 28.13
N ASN A 132 3.29 7.44 27.52
CA ASN A 132 4.51 7.46 26.73
C ASN A 132 4.17 7.12 25.29
N THR A 133 4.48 8.01 24.37
CA THR A 133 4.38 7.74 22.94
C THR A 133 5.80 7.64 22.41
N ASP A 134 6.08 6.65 21.55
CA ASP A 134 7.34 6.51 20.83
C ASP A 134 7.47 7.52 19.66
N ILE A 135 6.65 8.56 19.66
CA ILE A 135 6.69 9.63 18.69
C ILE A 135 7.82 10.59 19.08
N ASP A 136 8.68 10.94 18.13
CA ASP A 136 9.83 11.81 18.34
C ASP A 136 9.39 13.15 18.98
N LYS A 137 9.81 13.35 20.24
CA LYS A 137 9.50 14.56 21.00
C LYS A 137 10.09 15.83 20.36
N GLN A 138 11.20 15.73 19.65
CA GLN A 138 11.84 16.89 19.01
C GLN A 138 11.00 17.39 17.84
N TRP A 139 10.40 16.48 17.09
CA TRP A 139 9.51 16.84 15.99
C TRP A 139 8.24 17.55 16.48
N PHE A 140 7.62 17.07 17.59
CA PHE A 140 6.46 17.74 18.18
C PHE A 140 6.80 19.11 18.77
N GLN A 141 7.95 19.26 19.40
CA GLN A 141 8.40 20.53 19.97
C GLN A 141 8.71 21.62 18.94
N SER A 142 8.97 21.24 17.69
CA SER A 142 9.18 22.16 16.57
C SER A 142 7.89 22.75 15.98
N GLN A 143 6.70 22.23 16.37
CA GLN A 143 5.41 22.70 15.87
C GLN A 143 4.83 23.78 16.80
N GLU A 144 4.37 24.88 16.24
CA GLU A 144 3.90 26.06 17.00
C GLU A 144 2.60 25.83 17.80
N THR A 145 1.80 24.79 17.47
CA THR A 145 0.55 24.49 18.21
C THR A 145 0.16 23.03 18.10
N TYR A 146 0.02 22.36 19.22
CA TYR A 146 -0.69 21.09 19.30
C TYR A 146 -1.64 21.12 20.51
N THR A 147 -2.79 20.45 20.37
CA THR A 147 -3.76 20.26 21.46
C THR A 147 -3.75 18.80 21.87
N GLU A 148 -3.52 18.51 23.13
CA GLU A 148 -3.58 17.16 23.69
C GLU A 148 -5.04 16.73 23.90
N GLU A 149 -5.70 16.24 22.85
CA GLU A 149 -7.01 15.61 22.97
C GLU A 149 -7.02 14.24 22.26
N MET A 150 -7.25 13.16 22.98
CA MET A 150 -7.31 11.79 22.44
C MET A 150 -8.70 11.18 22.72
N ILE A 151 -9.40 10.70 21.67
CA ILE A 151 -10.69 10.02 21.81
C ILE A 151 -10.48 8.53 21.56
N PHE A 152 -10.76 7.69 22.54
CA PHE A 152 -10.87 6.25 22.39
C PHE A 152 -12.36 5.85 22.40
N ASN A 153 -12.79 5.15 21.37
CA ASN A 153 -14.08 4.46 21.29
C ASN A 153 -13.91 2.99 21.67
#